data_60916d5f8d7d941c60de98190bbf1e5c
#
_entry.id   60916d5f8d7d941c60de98190bbf1e5c
#
_cell.length_a   1.000
_cell.length_b   1.000
_cell.length_c   1.000
_cell.angle_alpha   90.00
_cell.angle_beta   90.00
_cell.angle_gamma   90.00
#
_symmetry.space_group_name_H-M   'P 1'
#
loop_
_entity.id
_entity.type
_entity.pdbx_description
1 polymer ?
#
loop_
_entity_poly.entity_id
_entity_poly.type
_entity_poly.pdbx_seq_one_letter_code
_entity_poly.pdbx_strand_id
1 'polypeptide(L)'
;MKYTLSFCFTLTVVFTLAQNPENVVITSERNTTSVLTNEKGELLVNVSKKDVKKFKAAGEVRYSDFGAKGDGNSDDIEAIAATHAFANKHELPVRADEQATYYISGKKRIVTIQTDTDFKNASFIIDDTKVEDRTAHVFMVTSTHNPYKVDGISTLKRNQTKIDIPLSRPCIITVSDSTIRRYIRFGPNQNNGSQQTDIFIADKGGNVDMNAPIIWDFDQITEITARPIDEELLTISGGRFTTIANNAESRYTYYSRGIAIRRSNVLVKGLEHRVNGEGEHGAPYGGFINVSDCANVRVQNCVLTGHKTYETIGSAGVKVSMGTYDISVNRALNVSFVNCRQTNDINDNTYWGIMGSNYSKNLLYDSCIFSRFDAHMGVANATIRNSTLGHQGINAIGTGIFTIENSTVRGRNLVNLRSDYGSTWQGELIVRNCVFVPSGGKPVSASLIGGSNSGRHDFGYTCYMPERITIEGLHIDDTNHPAEYNGPAIFADFNPQMIDDSYRQQFPYITSKKIILKNVQIASGKTLRLSDNGYMFKDVKVDADQPGLITAP
;
A
#
# COMPACT_ATOMS: atom_id res chain seq x y z
N MET A 1 60.02 -49.37 20.85
CA MET A 1 60.09 -48.21 19.96
C MET A 1 58.78 -47.45 20.08
N LYS A 2 58.78 -46.36 20.89
CA LYS A 2 57.64 -45.47 21.10
C LYS A 2 57.79 -44.27 20.19
N TYR A 3 56.87 -44.03 19.27
CA TYR A 3 56.83 -42.80 18.48
C TYR A 3 55.81 -41.84 19.11
N THR A 4 56.31 -40.71 19.58
CA THR A 4 55.56 -39.59 20.10
C THR A 4 55.24 -38.65 18.94
N LEU A 5 53.99 -38.51 18.56
CA LEU A 5 53.53 -37.52 17.56
C LEU A 5 53.27 -36.20 18.29
N SER A 6 54.07 -35.19 17.98
CA SER A 6 53.89 -33.83 18.45
C SER A 6 52.94 -33.10 17.48
N PHE A 7 51.75 -32.72 17.95
CA PHE A 7 50.83 -31.86 17.21
C PHE A 7 51.17 -30.39 17.48
N CYS A 8 51.70 -29.75 16.45
CA CYS A 8 51.94 -28.31 16.48
C CYS A 8 50.65 -27.57 16.09
N PHE A 9 49.98 -26.94 17.05
CA PHE A 9 48.85 -26.06 16.80
C PHE A 9 49.38 -24.71 16.29
N THR A 10 49.24 -24.46 15.00
CA THR A 10 49.47 -23.12 14.43
C THR A 10 48.20 -22.27 14.67
N LEU A 11 48.29 -21.35 15.62
CA LEU A 11 47.25 -20.36 15.87
C LEU A 11 47.30 -19.33 14.73
N THR A 12 46.41 -19.46 13.74
CA THR A 12 46.23 -18.44 12.71
C THR A 12 45.39 -17.32 13.31
N VAL A 13 46.07 -16.26 13.75
CA VAL A 13 45.38 -15.00 14.12
C VAL A 13 44.94 -14.35 12.83
N VAL A 14 43.65 -14.47 12.53
CA VAL A 14 43.01 -13.67 11.48
C VAL A 14 42.86 -12.26 12.01
N PHE A 15 43.76 -11.38 11.61
CA PHE A 15 43.52 -9.94 11.75
C PHE A 15 42.37 -9.57 10.79
N THR A 16 41.17 -9.43 11.29
CA THR A 16 40.13 -8.65 10.63
C THR A 16 40.64 -7.21 10.62
N LEU A 17 41.15 -6.78 9.49
CA LEU A 17 41.36 -5.36 9.21
C LEU A 17 39.97 -4.69 9.36
N ALA A 18 39.77 -3.95 10.44
CA ALA A 18 38.68 -3.01 10.57
C ALA A 18 38.81 -2.08 9.35
N GLN A 19 37.85 -2.15 8.42
CA GLN A 19 37.76 -1.19 7.35
C GLN A 19 37.63 0.17 8.00
N ASN A 20 38.63 1.01 7.81
CA ASN A 20 38.55 2.41 8.21
C ASN A 20 37.31 3.02 7.57
N PRO A 21 36.51 3.81 8.30
CA PRO A 21 35.38 4.51 7.71
C PRO A 21 35.88 5.30 6.50
N GLU A 22 35.28 5.03 5.33
CA GLU A 22 35.65 5.75 4.11
C GLU A 22 35.35 7.24 4.30
N ASN A 23 36.38 8.04 4.35
CA ASN A 23 36.27 9.48 4.35
C ASN A 23 35.93 9.95 2.93
N VAL A 24 34.65 10.19 2.66
CA VAL A 24 34.25 10.85 1.42
C VAL A 24 34.36 12.35 1.62
N VAL A 25 35.35 13.00 1.02
CA VAL A 25 35.44 14.45 1.00
C VAL A 25 34.64 14.98 -0.18
N ILE A 26 33.50 15.60 0.11
CA ILE A 26 32.70 16.27 -0.89
C ILE A 26 33.13 17.75 -0.89
N THR A 27 33.76 18.19 -1.97
CA THR A 27 34.10 19.59 -2.19
C THR A 27 33.04 20.22 -3.09
N SER A 28 32.34 21.23 -2.60
CA SER A 28 31.54 22.10 -3.42
C SER A 28 32.31 23.40 -3.70
N GLU A 29 32.02 24.09 -4.79
CA GLU A 29 32.60 25.43 -5.07
C GLU A 29 32.25 26.45 -3.96
N ARG A 30 31.29 26.14 -3.12
CA ARG A 30 30.73 27.04 -2.12
C ARG A 30 31.20 26.76 -0.68
N ASN A 31 31.64 25.56 -0.38
CA ASN A 31 32.10 25.17 0.97
C ASN A 31 32.89 23.86 0.95
N THR A 32 33.70 23.62 1.98
CA THR A 32 34.40 22.36 2.22
C THR A 32 33.60 21.58 3.24
N THR A 33 33.01 20.48 2.83
CA THR A 33 32.23 19.58 3.69
C THR A 33 32.93 18.24 3.72
N SER A 34 33.20 17.72 4.91
CA SER A 34 33.64 16.34 5.07
C SER A 34 32.46 15.47 5.48
N VAL A 35 32.28 14.35 4.81
CA VAL A 35 31.26 13.37 5.10
C VAL A 35 31.93 12.09 5.55
N LEU A 36 31.58 11.60 6.71
CA LEU A 36 32.04 10.34 7.28
C LEU A 36 30.84 9.41 7.39
N THR A 37 31.03 8.16 7.08
CA THR A 37 30.05 7.12 7.39
C THR A 37 30.53 6.36 8.64
N ASN A 38 29.71 6.30 9.68
CA ASN A 38 30.04 5.52 10.88
C ASN A 38 29.77 4.01 10.63
N GLU A 39 30.15 3.16 11.60
CA GLU A 39 29.96 1.70 11.53
C GLU A 39 28.49 1.27 11.34
N LYS A 40 27.53 2.15 11.66
CA LYS A 40 26.09 1.92 11.47
C LYS A 40 25.57 2.41 10.12
N GLY A 41 26.44 2.93 9.25
CA GLY A 41 26.07 3.51 7.97
C GLY A 41 25.48 4.92 8.06
N GLU A 42 25.49 5.56 9.25
CA GLU A 42 24.99 6.93 9.45
C GLU A 42 26.00 7.94 8.91
N LEU A 43 25.49 8.98 8.24
CA LEU A 43 26.33 10.05 7.71
C LEU A 43 26.61 11.11 8.78
N LEU A 44 27.89 11.34 9.04
CA LEU A 44 28.39 12.44 9.86
C LEU A 44 28.89 13.56 8.94
N VAL A 45 28.10 14.61 8.82
CA VAL A 45 28.40 15.74 7.95
C VAL A 45 29.02 16.87 8.77
N ASN A 46 30.29 17.19 8.51
CA ASN A 46 31.01 18.25 9.19
C ASN A 46 31.06 19.49 8.30
N VAL A 47 30.42 20.56 8.73
CA VAL A 47 30.37 21.85 8.06
C VAL A 47 31.01 22.90 8.96
N SER A 48 31.77 23.87 8.38
CA SER A 48 32.39 24.93 9.14
C SER A 48 31.36 25.78 9.91
N LYS A 49 31.74 26.30 11.11
CA LYS A 49 30.85 27.18 11.88
C LYS A 49 30.38 28.40 11.08
N LYS A 50 31.22 28.91 10.17
CA LYS A 50 30.87 30.00 9.28
C LYS A 50 29.76 29.61 8.31
N ASP A 51 29.88 28.44 7.67
CA ASP A 51 28.90 27.96 6.68
C ASP A 51 27.60 27.55 7.38
N VAL A 52 27.64 26.97 8.58
CA VAL A 52 26.42 26.71 9.38
C VAL A 52 25.65 28.04 9.62
N LYS A 53 26.35 29.13 10.00
CA LYS A 53 25.70 30.44 10.17
C LYS A 53 25.09 30.94 8.89
N LYS A 54 25.78 30.76 7.74
CA LYS A 54 25.30 31.15 6.41
C LYS A 54 24.00 30.40 6.05
N PHE A 55 23.96 29.06 6.22
CA PHE A 55 22.76 28.27 5.92
C PHE A 55 21.60 28.63 6.84
N LYS A 56 21.86 28.83 8.14
CA LYS A 56 20.82 29.29 9.08
C LYS A 56 20.28 30.68 8.71
N ALA A 57 21.11 31.56 8.24
CA ALA A 57 20.68 32.87 7.77
C ALA A 57 19.90 32.82 6.45
N ALA A 58 20.22 31.86 5.57
CA ALA A 58 19.48 31.60 4.33
C ALA A 58 18.13 30.92 4.60
N GLY A 59 17.97 30.23 5.75
CA GLY A 59 16.75 29.52 6.11
C GLY A 59 16.50 28.24 5.32
N GLU A 60 17.46 27.80 4.50
CA GLU A 60 17.36 26.59 3.65
C GLU A 60 18.74 26.06 3.26
N VAL A 61 18.77 24.83 2.78
CA VAL A 61 19.94 24.24 2.13
C VAL A 61 19.56 23.60 0.80
N ARG A 62 20.54 23.51 -0.12
CA ARG A 62 20.36 22.94 -1.46
C ARG A 62 21.31 21.77 -1.69
N TYR A 63 20.97 20.91 -2.63
CA TYR A 63 21.83 19.77 -2.98
C TYR A 63 23.19 20.22 -3.54
N SER A 64 23.23 21.30 -4.33
CA SER A 64 24.47 21.89 -4.81
C SER A 64 25.38 22.44 -3.70
N ASP A 65 24.82 22.82 -2.55
CA ASP A 65 25.61 23.26 -1.39
C ASP A 65 26.46 22.10 -0.82
N PHE A 66 26.07 20.87 -1.05
CA PHE A 66 26.76 19.66 -0.59
C PHE A 66 27.39 18.85 -1.73
N GLY A 67 27.58 19.46 -2.90
CA GLY A 67 28.36 18.92 -4.00
C GLY A 67 27.60 18.10 -5.02
N ALA A 68 26.26 18.06 -4.96
CA ALA A 68 25.47 17.48 -6.04
C ALA A 68 25.71 18.24 -7.35
N LYS A 69 25.89 17.50 -8.43
CA LYS A 69 26.17 18.06 -9.76
C LYS A 69 24.88 18.43 -10.50
N GLY A 70 23.86 17.60 -10.38
CA GLY A 70 22.60 17.81 -11.08
C GLY A 70 22.72 17.80 -12.60
N ASP A 71 23.73 17.10 -13.15
CA ASP A 71 24.08 17.03 -14.57
C ASP A 71 23.46 15.82 -15.31
N GLY A 72 22.72 14.97 -14.59
CA GLY A 72 22.08 13.76 -15.11
C GLY A 72 23.01 12.56 -15.32
N ASN A 73 24.30 12.66 -14.99
CA ASN A 73 25.30 11.62 -15.21
C ASN A 73 26.11 11.29 -13.96
N SER A 74 26.49 12.30 -13.18
CA SER A 74 27.21 12.12 -11.93
C SER A 74 26.28 11.53 -10.87
N ASP A 75 26.78 10.54 -10.10
CA ASP A 75 26.00 9.97 -9.01
C ASP A 75 25.90 10.96 -7.84
N ASP A 76 24.73 11.51 -7.64
CA ASP A 76 24.47 12.56 -6.65
C ASP A 76 23.97 12.03 -5.29
N ILE A 77 23.80 10.70 -5.14
CA ILE A 77 23.12 10.12 -3.95
C ILE A 77 23.81 10.50 -2.63
N GLU A 78 25.15 10.52 -2.59
CA GLU A 78 25.89 10.85 -1.37
C GLU A 78 25.75 12.34 -1.02
N ALA A 79 25.78 13.22 -2.00
CA ALA A 79 25.59 14.66 -1.80
C ALA A 79 24.16 14.98 -1.33
N ILE A 80 23.15 14.32 -1.92
CA ILE A 80 21.74 14.43 -1.52
C ILE A 80 21.59 13.94 -0.07
N ALA A 81 22.15 12.77 0.27
CA ALA A 81 22.08 12.21 1.62
C ALA A 81 22.77 13.12 2.65
N ALA A 82 23.92 13.69 2.31
CA ALA A 82 24.65 14.62 3.17
C ALA A 82 23.85 15.92 3.42
N THR A 83 23.19 16.44 2.38
CA THR A 83 22.31 17.61 2.50
C THR A 83 21.20 17.37 3.53
N HIS A 84 20.49 16.25 3.41
CA HIS A 84 19.42 15.91 4.34
C HIS A 84 19.94 15.63 5.76
N ALA A 85 21.07 14.94 5.91
CA ALA A 85 21.67 14.71 7.23
C ALA A 85 22.02 16.02 7.95
N PHE A 86 22.55 17.00 7.20
CA PHE A 86 22.80 18.33 7.73
C PHE A 86 21.50 19.09 8.04
N ALA A 87 20.55 19.06 7.11
CA ALA A 87 19.26 19.74 7.25
C ALA A 87 18.49 19.23 8.48
N ASN A 88 18.40 17.91 8.65
CA ASN A 88 17.74 17.29 9.80
C ASN A 88 18.36 17.73 11.13
N LYS A 89 19.71 17.76 11.21
CA LYS A 89 20.44 18.20 12.42
C LYS A 89 20.18 19.65 12.79
N HIS A 90 19.92 20.49 11.80
CA HIS A 90 19.78 21.94 11.98
C HIS A 90 18.36 22.45 11.77
N GLU A 91 17.40 21.55 11.59
CA GLU A 91 15.97 21.85 11.39
C GLU A 91 15.74 22.82 10.20
N LEU A 92 16.51 22.64 9.12
CA LEU A 92 16.42 23.45 7.93
C LEU A 92 15.65 22.73 6.82
N PRO A 93 14.78 23.40 6.08
CA PRO A 93 14.18 22.85 4.88
C PRO A 93 15.24 22.60 3.79
N VAL A 94 14.98 21.57 2.97
CA VAL A 94 15.81 21.22 1.82
C VAL A 94 15.12 21.66 0.55
N ARG A 95 15.86 22.23 -0.39
CA ARG A 95 15.37 22.53 -1.74
C ARG A 95 16.30 21.95 -2.79
N ALA A 96 15.72 21.32 -3.81
CA ALA A 96 16.47 20.95 -5.00
C ALA A 96 16.84 22.22 -5.81
N ASP A 97 17.93 22.13 -6.57
CA ASP A 97 18.29 23.20 -7.51
C ASP A 97 17.33 23.17 -8.71
N GLU A 98 16.93 24.34 -9.16
CA GLU A 98 15.97 24.44 -10.26
C GLU A 98 16.55 23.86 -11.56
N GLN A 99 15.72 23.06 -12.26
CA GLN A 99 16.06 22.40 -13.54
C GLN A 99 17.23 21.42 -13.47
N ALA A 100 17.75 21.11 -12.27
CA ALA A 100 18.78 20.08 -12.12
C ALA A 100 18.24 18.69 -12.49
N THR A 101 19.13 17.83 -12.98
CA THR A 101 18.85 16.42 -13.19
C THR A 101 19.82 15.59 -12.33
N TYR A 102 19.34 15.01 -11.25
CA TYR A 102 20.13 14.21 -10.35
C TYR A 102 20.09 12.75 -10.79
N TYR A 103 21.27 12.14 -10.99
CA TYR A 103 21.37 10.70 -11.20
C TYR A 103 21.63 10.00 -9.87
N ILE A 104 20.90 8.92 -9.63
CA ILE A 104 20.94 8.12 -8.41
C ILE A 104 21.27 6.68 -8.81
N SER A 105 22.47 6.26 -8.51
CA SER A 105 22.96 4.90 -8.83
C SER A 105 22.28 3.84 -7.95
N GLY A 106 22.62 2.58 -8.21
CA GLY A 106 22.18 1.42 -7.42
C GLY A 106 22.82 1.25 -6.05
N LYS A 107 23.59 2.21 -5.55
CA LYS A 107 24.22 2.14 -4.22
C LYS A 107 23.19 2.00 -3.10
N LYS A 108 23.55 1.26 -2.07
CA LYS A 108 22.78 1.13 -0.83
C LYS A 108 22.97 2.38 0.05
N ARG A 109 22.40 3.50 -0.39
CA ARG A 109 22.37 4.73 0.38
C ARG A 109 20.93 5.20 0.55
N ILE A 110 20.51 5.41 1.80
CA ILE A 110 19.18 5.90 2.15
C ILE A 110 19.30 7.37 2.55
N VAL A 111 18.50 8.21 1.91
CA VAL A 111 18.36 9.63 2.26
C VAL A 111 17.25 9.77 3.30
N THR A 112 17.60 10.13 4.53
CA THR A 112 16.64 10.33 5.61
C THR A 112 16.07 11.74 5.59
N ILE A 113 14.76 11.87 5.42
CA ILE A 113 14.04 13.15 5.41
C ILE A 113 13.29 13.33 6.74
N GLN A 114 13.62 14.42 7.47
CA GLN A 114 12.94 14.82 8.71
C GLN A 114 12.53 16.29 8.72
N THR A 115 12.82 17.01 7.63
CA THR A 115 12.45 18.42 7.44
C THR A 115 11.72 18.60 6.11
N ASP A 116 11.01 19.70 5.96
CA ASP A 116 10.33 20.03 4.72
C ASP A 116 11.29 19.96 3.53
N THR A 117 10.83 19.34 2.45
CA THR A 117 11.62 19.09 1.25
C THR A 117 10.87 19.52 0.01
N ASP A 118 11.46 20.45 -0.73
CA ASP A 118 10.91 20.94 -1.98
C ASP A 118 11.83 20.54 -3.15
N PHE A 119 11.44 19.50 -3.87
CA PHE A 119 12.15 19.04 -5.07
C PHE A 119 11.99 19.96 -6.27
N LYS A 120 11.15 21.00 -6.17
CA LYS A 120 10.93 21.99 -7.24
C LYS A 120 10.51 21.29 -8.56
N ASN A 121 11.11 21.75 -9.66
CA ASN A 121 10.99 21.17 -10.99
C ASN A 121 12.21 20.29 -11.39
N ALA A 122 13.03 19.90 -10.40
CA ALA A 122 14.18 19.03 -10.64
C ALA A 122 13.76 17.64 -11.09
N SER A 123 14.63 17.01 -11.88
CA SER A 123 14.50 15.63 -12.33
C SER A 123 15.41 14.70 -11.53
N PHE A 124 14.94 13.48 -11.25
CA PHE A 124 15.69 12.43 -10.55
C PHE A 124 15.64 11.17 -11.39
N ILE A 125 16.80 10.66 -11.77
CA ILE A 125 16.94 9.38 -12.49
C ILE A 125 17.38 8.33 -11.47
N ILE A 126 16.52 7.38 -11.15
CA ILE A 126 16.80 6.27 -10.24
C ILE A 126 17.12 5.05 -11.09
N ASP A 127 18.36 4.61 -11.06
CA ASP A 127 18.82 3.48 -11.88
C ASP A 127 18.73 2.16 -11.09
N ASP A 128 17.76 1.32 -11.47
CA ASP A 128 17.52 0.01 -10.89
C ASP A 128 18.15 -1.16 -11.70
N THR A 129 18.94 -0.86 -12.73
CA THR A 129 19.57 -1.90 -13.55
C THR A 129 20.65 -2.69 -12.79
N LYS A 130 21.34 -2.03 -11.85
CA LYS A 130 22.35 -2.65 -10.98
C LYS A 130 22.25 -2.07 -9.58
N VAL A 131 21.68 -2.81 -8.65
CA VAL A 131 21.46 -2.35 -7.28
C VAL A 131 22.18 -3.24 -6.27
N GLU A 132 22.78 -2.63 -5.26
CA GLU A 132 23.38 -3.34 -4.12
C GLU A 132 22.31 -3.93 -3.18
N ASP A 133 21.22 -3.21 -3.01
CA ASP A 133 20.06 -3.64 -2.21
C ASP A 133 18.75 -3.14 -2.85
N ARG A 134 18.00 -4.05 -3.47
CA ARG A 134 16.73 -3.74 -4.14
C ARG A 134 15.62 -3.24 -3.19
N THR A 135 15.80 -3.43 -1.88
CA THR A 135 14.83 -3.03 -0.85
C THR A 135 15.20 -1.72 -0.14
N ALA A 136 16.38 -1.17 -0.42
CA ALA A 136 16.82 0.10 0.13
C ALA A 136 16.13 1.26 -0.59
N HIS A 137 15.13 1.86 0.05
CA HIS A 137 14.48 3.06 -0.47
C HIS A 137 15.49 4.19 -0.67
N VAL A 138 15.35 4.95 -1.75
CA VAL A 138 16.21 6.13 -2.00
C VAL A 138 15.93 7.21 -0.94
N PHE A 139 14.67 7.50 -0.70
CA PHE A 139 14.25 8.48 0.33
C PHE A 139 13.42 7.79 1.41
N MET A 140 13.71 8.12 2.67
CA MET A 140 12.97 7.63 3.81
C MET A 140 12.55 8.78 4.72
N VAL A 141 11.26 9.03 4.79
CA VAL A 141 10.65 10.05 5.67
C VAL A 141 10.42 9.42 7.03
N THR A 142 11.14 9.89 8.05
CA THR A 142 11.09 9.32 9.40
C THR A 142 10.73 10.35 10.44
N SER A 143 10.11 9.87 11.52
CA SER A 143 9.95 10.64 12.75
C SER A 143 11.28 10.76 13.50
N THR A 144 11.43 11.81 14.30
CA THR A 144 12.47 11.93 15.32
C THR A 144 12.11 11.14 16.59
N HIS A 145 10.88 10.68 16.72
CA HIS A 145 10.39 9.89 17.85
C HIS A 145 10.55 8.40 17.56
N ASN A 146 11.21 7.70 18.48
CA ASN A 146 11.38 6.26 18.37
C ASN A 146 10.13 5.51 18.84
N PRO A 147 9.75 4.41 18.16
CA PRO A 147 8.75 3.49 18.68
C PRO A 147 9.28 2.78 19.92
N TYR A 148 8.36 2.35 20.80
CA TYR A 148 8.70 1.63 22.03
C TYR A 148 7.70 0.52 22.29
N LYS A 149 8.15 -0.52 23.00
CA LYS A 149 7.27 -1.58 23.49
C LYS A 149 6.33 -1.05 24.56
N VAL A 150 5.14 -1.60 24.58
CA VAL A 150 4.13 -1.32 25.60
C VAL A 150 4.04 -2.51 26.53
N ASP A 151 4.13 -2.27 27.83
CA ASP A 151 3.97 -3.30 28.85
C ASP A 151 2.62 -3.14 29.57
N GLY A 152 2.17 -4.21 30.23
CA GLY A 152 0.97 -4.17 31.08
C GLY A 152 -0.36 -4.45 30.39
N ILE A 153 -0.38 -4.66 29.06
CA ILE A 153 -1.57 -5.11 28.34
C ILE A 153 -1.34 -6.54 27.83
N SER A 154 -2.20 -7.46 28.26
CA SER A 154 -2.16 -8.88 27.83
C SER A 154 -3.31 -9.28 26.91
N THR A 155 -4.39 -8.51 26.92
CA THR A 155 -5.61 -8.77 26.13
C THR A 155 -6.20 -7.47 25.58
N LEU A 156 -6.91 -7.58 24.45
CA LEU A 156 -7.74 -6.50 23.90
C LEU A 156 -9.03 -7.09 23.34
N LYS A 157 -10.09 -6.29 23.32
CA LYS A 157 -11.36 -6.68 22.73
C LYS A 157 -11.70 -5.83 21.51
N ARG A 158 -12.36 -6.44 20.55
CA ARG A 158 -12.92 -5.74 19.39
C ARG A 158 -13.80 -4.58 19.87
N ASN A 159 -13.63 -3.41 19.24
CA ASN A 159 -14.34 -2.17 19.58
C ASN A 159 -14.08 -1.66 21.02
N GLN A 160 -13.03 -2.11 21.67
CA GLN A 160 -12.62 -1.55 22.97
C GLN A 160 -12.28 -0.07 22.80
N THR A 161 -12.87 0.78 23.63
CA THR A 161 -12.78 2.23 23.52
C THR A 161 -11.60 2.84 24.29
N LYS A 162 -10.97 2.07 25.17
CA LYS A 162 -9.84 2.54 25.99
C LYS A 162 -8.87 1.42 26.26
N ILE A 163 -7.58 1.74 26.21
CA ILE A 163 -6.48 0.89 26.68
C ILE A 163 -5.90 1.50 27.95
N ASP A 164 -5.54 0.66 28.91
CA ASP A 164 -5.13 1.13 30.23
C ASP A 164 -3.61 1.30 30.33
N ILE A 165 -3.08 2.22 29.52
CA ILE A 165 -1.66 2.62 29.51
C ILE A 165 -1.54 4.14 29.43
N PRO A 166 -0.60 4.73 30.19
CA PRO A 166 -0.25 6.12 30.03
C PRO A 166 0.62 6.32 28.79
N LEU A 167 0.19 7.16 27.85
CA LEU A 167 0.97 7.57 26.69
C LEU A 167 1.44 9.01 26.85
N SER A 168 2.69 9.29 26.51
CA SER A 168 3.22 10.67 26.57
C SER A 168 2.59 11.61 25.56
N ARG A 169 2.12 11.04 24.45
CA ARG A 169 1.43 11.70 23.34
C ARG A 169 0.54 10.70 22.59
N PRO A 170 -0.32 11.14 21.66
CA PRO A 170 -1.04 10.21 20.79
C PRO A 170 -0.06 9.28 20.06
N CYS A 171 -0.42 7.99 20.00
CA CYS A 171 0.40 6.94 19.39
C CYS A 171 -0.41 6.08 18.44
N ILE A 172 0.24 5.59 17.40
CA ILE A 172 -0.22 4.40 16.70
C ILE A 172 0.20 3.20 17.54
N ILE A 173 -0.78 2.38 17.88
CA ILE A 173 -0.55 1.11 18.56
C ILE A 173 -0.62 0.01 17.51
N THR A 174 0.42 -0.80 17.42
CA THR A 174 0.42 -2.05 16.65
C THR A 174 0.40 -3.20 17.64
N VAL A 175 -0.56 -4.11 17.48
CA VAL A 175 -0.74 -5.29 18.34
C VAL A 175 -0.75 -6.54 17.49
N SER A 176 -0.12 -7.61 17.98
CA SER A 176 -0.06 -8.89 17.30
C SER A 176 -0.22 -10.06 18.25
N ASP A 177 -0.86 -11.12 17.75
CA ASP A 177 -0.85 -12.46 18.34
C ASP A 177 -0.26 -13.44 17.32
N SER A 178 0.93 -13.95 17.60
CA SER A 178 1.64 -14.89 16.73
C SER A 178 1.06 -16.31 16.77
N THR A 179 0.20 -16.61 17.73
CA THR A 179 -0.43 -17.94 17.88
C THR A 179 -1.65 -18.11 16.98
N ILE A 180 -2.25 -17.00 16.53
CA ILE A 180 -3.40 -16.98 15.63
C ILE A 180 -2.95 -16.64 14.22
N ARG A 181 -3.38 -17.46 13.24
CA ARG A 181 -3.15 -17.21 11.82
C ARG A 181 -4.39 -16.61 11.19
N ARG A 182 -4.17 -15.57 10.38
CA ARG A 182 -5.19 -14.87 9.61
C ARG A 182 -4.75 -14.77 8.15
N TYR A 183 -5.71 -14.56 7.28
CA TYR A 183 -5.46 -14.38 5.85
C TYR A 183 -4.67 -15.54 5.23
N ILE A 184 -5.03 -16.78 5.66
CA ILE A 184 -4.55 -18.01 5.03
C ILE A 184 -4.97 -17.93 3.55
N ARG A 185 -4.01 -18.04 2.65
CA ARG A 185 -4.25 -17.84 1.23
C ARG A 185 -4.46 -19.16 0.52
N PHE A 186 -5.53 -19.25 -0.26
CA PHE A 186 -5.84 -20.36 -1.15
C PHE A 186 -5.49 -20.04 -2.61
N GLY A 187 -5.28 -21.09 -3.43
CA GLY A 187 -5.03 -20.96 -4.87
C GLY A 187 -3.56 -20.88 -5.26
N PRO A 188 -3.23 -20.31 -6.44
CA PRO A 188 -1.90 -20.37 -7.03
C PRO A 188 -0.74 -19.85 -6.17
N ASN A 189 -1.01 -18.89 -5.31
CA ASN A 189 -0.05 -18.32 -4.36
C ASN A 189 -0.38 -18.70 -2.91
N GLN A 190 -0.85 -19.93 -2.69
CA GLN A 190 -1.24 -20.41 -1.36
C GLN A 190 -0.13 -20.27 -0.31
N ASN A 191 -0.54 -19.94 0.92
CA ASN A 191 0.35 -19.86 2.08
C ASN A 191 -0.44 -20.00 3.39
N ASN A 192 0.27 -20.14 4.49
CA ASN A 192 -0.32 -20.35 5.83
C ASN A 192 -0.75 -19.04 6.53
N GLY A 193 -0.90 -17.95 5.78
CA GLY A 193 -1.30 -16.67 6.34
C GLY A 193 -0.22 -15.98 7.17
N SER A 194 -0.62 -14.94 7.85
CA SER A 194 0.21 -14.14 8.76
C SER A 194 -0.36 -14.16 10.18
N GLN A 195 0.43 -13.73 11.15
CA GLN A 195 -0.05 -13.55 12.52
C GLN A 195 -1.21 -12.56 12.57
N GLN A 196 -2.13 -12.76 13.50
CA GLN A 196 -3.19 -11.78 13.75
C GLN A 196 -2.56 -10.46 14.16
N THR A 197 -2.82 -9.42 13.38
CA THR A 197 -2.27 -8.08 13.61
C THR A 197 -3.36 -7.03 13.45
N ASP A 198 -3.36 -6.04 14.33
CA ASP A 198 -4.21 -4.87 14.22
C ASP A 198 -3.43 -3.60 14.54
N ILE A 199 -3.93 -2.47 14.05
CA ILE A 199 -3.40 -1.15 14.33
C ILE A 199 -4.53 -0.17 14.68
N PHE A 200 -4.27 0.73 15.60
CA PHE A 200 -5.22 1.78 15.98
C PHE A 200 -4.50 2.98 16.60
N ILE A 201 -5.19 4.11 16.69
CA ILE A 201 -4.67 5.30 17.37
C ILE A 201 -5.22 5.32 18.79
N ALA A 202 -4.35 5.60 19.75
CA ALA A 202 -4.73 5.90 21.13
C ALA A 202 -4.18 7.28 21.54
N ASP A 203 -5.00 8.08 22.22
CA ASP A 203 -4.60 9.38 22.77
C ASP A 203 -3.74 9.24 24.05
N LYS A 204 -3.34 10.37 24.65
CA LYS A 204 -2.56 10.38 25.91
C LYS A 204 -3.26 9.65 27.06
N GLY A 205 -4.58 9.63 27.08
CA GLY A 205 -5.39 8.96 28.11
C GLY A 205 -5.66 7.48 27.80
N GLY A 206 -5.13 6.96 26.69
CA GLY A 206 -5.39 5.61 26.21
C GLY A 206 -6.73 5.45 25.50
N ASN A 207 -7.48 6.54 25.21
CA ASN A 207 -8.72 6.43 24.46
C ASN A 207 -8.44 6.07 23.01
N VAL A 208 -9.14 5.05 22.51
CA VAL A 208 -9.00 4.54 21.16
C VAL A 208 -9.81 5.41 20.20
N ASP A 209 -9.23 5.79 19.07
CA ASP A 209 -9.97 6.47 17.99
C ASP A 209 -10.99 5.51 17.36
N MET A 210 -12.26 5.72 17.64
CA MET A 210 -13.35 4.87 17.16
C MET A 210 -13.66 5.04 15.67
N ASN A 211 -13.02 5.98 14.96
CA ASN A 211 -13.03 6.01 13.49
C ASN A 211 -12.12 4.92 12.89
N ALA A 212 -11.19 4.38 13.68
CA ALA A 212 -10.32 3.27 13.31
C ALA A 212 -10.25 2.24 14.46
N PRO A 213 -11.38 1.59 14.82
CA PRO A 213 -11.50 0.79 16.03
C PRO A 213 -10.62 -0.47 15.97
N ILE A 214 -10.41 -1.10 17.12
CA ILE A 214 -9.82 -2.44 17.21
C ILE A 214 -10.77 -3.42 16.53
N ILE A 215 -10.27 -4.20 15.57
CA ILE A 215 -11.10 -5.09 14.72
C ILE A 215 -11.06 -6.57 15.13
N TRP A 216 -10.12 -6.96 15.99
CA TRP A 216 -9.98 -8.32 16.50
C TRP A 216 -10.04 -8.40 18.02
N ASP A 217 -10.52 -9.52 18.54
CA ASP A 217 -10.24 -9.90 19.93
C ASP A 217 -8.82 -10.45 20.01
N PHE A 218 -8.06 -10.01 21.02
CA PHE A 218 -6.76 -10.54 21.39
C PHE A 218 -6.88 -11.12 22.81
N ASP A 219 -7.08 -12.43 22.91
CA ASP A 219 -7.07 -13.13 24.19
C ASP A 219 -5.64 -13.32 24.71
N GLN A 220 -4.68 -13.23 23.83
CA GLN A 220 -3.25 -13.17 24.11
C GLN A 220 -2.60 -12.14 23.19
N ILE A 221 -1.71 -11.32 23.74
CA ILE A 221 -0.87 -10.39 22.98
C ILE A 221 0.56 -10.89 23.06
N THR A 222 1.17 -11.18 21.91
CA THR A 222 2.59 -11.60 21.84
C THR A 222 3.52 -10.42 21.58
N GLU A 223 3.01 -9.37 20.94
CA GLU A 223 3.75 -8.14 20.68
C GLU A 223 2.80 -6.94 20.67
N ILE A 224 3.18 -5.87 21.36
CA ILE A 224 2.49 -4.58 21.27
C ILE A 224 3.53 -3.45 21.28
N THR A 225 3.37 -2.53 20.32
CA THR A 225 4.30 -1.43 20.10
C THR A 225 3.52 -0.12 19.98
N ALA A 226 4.00 0.94 20.63
CA ALA A 226 3.52 2.30 20.46
C ALA A 226 4.50 3.10 19.60
N ARG A 227 3.98 3.75 18.57
CA ARG A 227 4.72 4.68 17.73
C ARG A 227 4.12 6.07 17.91
N PRO A 228 4.86 7.03 18.49
CA PRO A 228 4.39 8.38 18.67
C PRO A 228 4.00 9.06 17.35
N ILE A 229 2.91 9.80 17.37
CA ILE A 229 2.46 10.61 16.23
C ILE A 229 3.15 11.97 16.33
N ASP A 230 3.77 12.39 15.22
CA ASP A 230 4.36 13.72 15.09
C ASP A 230 3.24 14.79 15.11
N GLU A 231 3.47 15.92 15.77
CA GLU A 231 2.47 17.00 15.84
C GLU A 231 2.51 17.88 14.58
N GLU A 232 3.73 18.16 14.09
CA GLU A 232 3.95 19.04 12.97
C GLU A 232 3.77 18.31 11.63
N LEU A 233 3.15 18.99 10.68
CA LEU A 233 3.04 18.54 9.29
C LEU A 233 4.40 18.67 8.60
N LEU A 234 4.88 17.58 8.00
CA LEU A 234 6.03 17.59 7.11
C LEU A 234 5.56 17.58 5.66
N THR A 235 6.09 18.50 4.85
CA THR A 235 5.72 18.63 3.43
C THR A 235 6.86 18.18 2.52
N ILE A 236 6.53 17.31 1.55
CA ILE A 236 7.38 16.95 0.43
C ILE A 236 6.68 17.42 -0.84
N SER A 237 7.35 18.23 -1.64
CA SER A 237 6.73 18.84 -2.82
C SER A 237 7.58 18.75 -4.08
N GLY A 238 6.90 18.66 -5.23
CA GLY A 238 7.52 18.70 -6.55
C GLY A 238 8.34 17.47 -6.91
N GLY A 239 9.22 17.63 -7.90
CA GLY A 239 10.11 16.60 -8.39
C GLY A 239 9.51 15.72 -9.50
N ARG A 240 10.35 15.41 -10.48
CA ARG A 240 10.07 14.47 -11.56
C ARG A 240 11.01 13.29 -11.44
N PHE A 241 10.48 12.15 -11.06
CA PHE A 241 11.25 10.92 -10.83
C PHE A 241 11.08 9.99 -12.02
N THR A 242 12.19 9.44 -12.51
CA THR A 242 12.18 8.42 -13.54
C THR A 242 12.99 7.23 -13.04
N THR A 243 12.33 6.11 -12.82
CA THR A 243 13.01 4.84 -12.56
C THR A 243 13.42 4.19 -13.88
N ILE A 244 14.70 3.88 -14.05
CA ILE A 244 15.18 2.96 -15.08
C ILE A 244 14.93 1.56 -14.55
N ALA A 245 14.06 0.82 -15.22
CA ALA A 245 13.54 -0.45 -14.74
C ALA A 245 14.65 -1.51 -14.56
N ASN A 246 14.46 -2.37 -13.57
CA ASN A 246 15.31 -3.52 -13.35
C ASN A 246 15.15 -4.56 -14.47
N ASN A 247 16.22 -5.31 -14.75
CA ASN A 247 16.24 -6.41 -15.71
C ASN A 247 16.38 -7.78 -15.00
N ALA A 248 15.94 -7.88 -13.75
CA ALA A 248 16.00 -9.11 -12.98
C ALA A 248 15.02 -10.16 -13.53
N GLU A 249 15.26 -11.42 -13.18
CA GLU A 249 14.30 -12.48 -13.49
C GLU A 249 12.93 -12.22 -12.87
N SER A 250 11.88 -12.62 -13.57
CA SER A 250 10.49 -12.52 -13.11
C SER A 250 10.23 -13.47 -11.94
N ARG A 251 10.54 -13.00 -10.74
CA ARG A 251 10.35 -13.68 -9.44
C ARG A 251 9.83 -12.69 -8.42
N TYR A 252 9.28 -13.16 -7.30
CA TYR A 252 8.84 -12.31 -6.19
C TYR A 252 10.02 -11.71 -5.39
N THR A 253 10.90 -11.01 -6.09
CA THR A 253 12.06 -10.29 -5.55
C THR A 253 11.86 -8.80 -5.69
N TYR A 254 10.89 -8.28 -4.96
CA TYR A 254 10.44 -6.89 -5.07
C TYR A 254 11.56 -5.86 -5.00
N TYR A 255 11.45 -4.86 -5.88
CA TYR A 255 12.24 -3.63 -5.84
C TYR A 255 11.43 -2.53 -5.16
N SER A 256 12.03 -1.79 -4.23
CA SER A 256 11.38 -0.75 -3.46
C SER A 256 12.32 0.45 -3.28
N ARG A 257 12.70 1.08 -4.39
CA ARG A 257 13.70 2.15 -4.42
C ARG A 257 13.10 3.54 -4.68
N GLY A 258 11.97 3.83 -4.08
CA GLY A 258 11.30 5.13 -4.13
C GLY A 258 11.37 5.89 -2.81
N ILE A 259 10.21 6.41 -2.40
CA ILE A 259 10.02 7.23 -1.20
C ILE A 259 9.24 6.42 -0.16
N ALA A 260 9.87 6.03 0.93
CA ALA A 260 9.22 5.40 2.06
C ALA A 260 8.77 6.45 3.08
N ILE A 261 7.52 6.41 3.49
CA ILE A 261 6.93 7.30 4.50
C ILE A 261 6.64 6.46 5.75
N ARG A 262 7.40 6.71 6.81
CA ARG A 262 7.31 6.06 8.12
C ARG A 262 7.16 7.08 9.25
N ARG A 263 6.64 8.24 8.93
CA ARG A 263 6.33 9.34 9.81
C ARG A 263 4.86 9.71 9.64
N SER A 264 4.21 10.01 10.75
CA SER A 264 2.84 10.55 10.72
C SER A 264 2.82 12.02 10.36
N ASN A 265 1.65 12.52 9.92
CA ASN A 265 1.42 13.89 9.50
C ASN A 265 2.36 14.31 8.36
N VAL A 266 2.22 13.67 7.19
CA VAL A 266 3.00 13.96 5.98
C VAL A 266 2.09 14.34 4.82
N LEU A 267 2.46 15.42 4.14
CA LEU A 267 1.88 15.83 2.86
C LEU A 267 2.90 15.65 1.74
N VAL A 268 2.59 14.78 0.78
CA VAL A 268 3.31 14.68 -0.50
C VAL A 268 2.48 15.35 -1.58
N LYS A 269 3.02 16.34 -2.28
CA LYS A 269 2.24 17.07 -3.30
C LYS A 269 3.02 17.36 -4.57
N GLY A 270 2.34 17.23 -5.72
CA GLY A 270 2.86 17.68 -7.02
C GLY A 270 4.08 16.87 -7.51
N LEU A 271 4.23 15.62 -7.09
CA LEU A 271 5.28 14.71 -7.51
C LEU A 271 4.84 13.97 -8.78
N GLU A 272 5.80 13.73 -9.68
CA GLU A 272 5.61 12.88 -10.86
C GLU A 272 6.59 11.71 -10.86
N HIS A 273 6.08 10.49 -11.03
CA HIS A 273 6.89 9.28 -11.19
C HIS A 273 6.59 8.60 -12.53
N ARG A 274 7.66 8.21 -13.22
CA ARG A 274 7.64 7.44 -14.46
C ARG A 274 8.61 6.28 -14.39
N VAL A 275 8.36 5.24 -15.20
CA VAL A 275 9.26 4.10 -15.35
C VAL A 275 9.63 3.97 -16.82
N ASN A 276 10.92 3.82 -17.09
CA ASN A 276 11.46 3.60 -18.42
C ASN A 276 12.15 2.24 -18.49
N GLY A 277 12.00 1.53 -19.60
CA GLY A 277 12.76 0.31 -19.89
C GLY A 277 12.16 -0.97 -19.30
N GLU A 278 10.89 -0.98 -18.87
CA GLU A 278 10.21 -2.24 -18.56
C GLU A 278 10.13 -3.14 -19.80
N GLY A 279 10.86 -4.25 -19.79
CA GLY A 279 11.06 -5.16 -20.92
C GLY A 279 10.09 -6.35 -20.97
N GLU A 280 10.57 -7.48 -21.50
CA GLU A 280 9.83 -8.74 -21.58
C GLU A 280 9.74 -9.45 -20.22
N HIS A 281 10.70 -9.21 -19.33
CA HIS A 281 10.77 -9.75 -17.98
C HIS A 281 11.30 -8.68 -17.01
N GLY A 282 11.03 -8.88 -15.73
CA GLY A 282 11.48 -8.02 -14.65
C GLY A 282 10.94 -8.48 -13.31
N ALA A 283 11.61 -8.11 -12.23
CA ALA A 283 11.08 -8.28 -10.89
C ALA A 283 10.04 -7.20 -10.58
N PRO A 284 9.00 -7.51 -9.80
CA PRO A 284 7.93 -6.56 -9.48
C PRO A 284 8.41 -5.44 -8.57
N TYR A 285 7.71 -4.31 -8.62
CA TYR A 285 7.92 -3.16 -7.74
C TYR A 285 6.98 -3.21 -6.53
N GLY A 286 7.51 -2.88 -5.36
CA GLY A 286 6.80 -2.88 -4.08
C GLY A 286 6.27 -1.51 -3.64
N GLY A 287 6.28 -0.53 -4.54
CA GLY A 287 5.82 0.84 -4.33
C GLY A 287 6.94 1.87 -4.49
N PHE A 288 6.73 2.85 -5.38
CA PHE A 288 7.54 4.06 -5.41
C PHE A 288 7.19 4.95 -4.21
N ILE A 289 5.90 5.13 -3.92
CA ILE A 289 5.43 5.69 -2.64
C ILE A 289 5.03 4.53 -1.74
N ASN A 290 5.79 4.31 -0.68
CA ASN A 290 5.56 3.27 0.30
C ASN A 290 5.22 3.90 1.65
N VAL A 291 3.95 3.78 2.07
CA VAL A 291 3.44 4.33 3.34
C VAL A 291 3.32 3.17 4.33
N SER A 292 4.05 3.23 5.44
CA SER A 292 4.00 2.15 6.43
C SER A 292 4.19 2.60 7.86
N ASP A 293 3.47 1.95 8.77
CA ASP A 293 3.58 2.14 10.21
C ASP A 293 3.41 3.61 10.65
N CYS A 294 2.49 4.34 10.01
CA CYS A 294 2.26 5.76 10.24
C CYS A 294 0.77 6.14 10.04
N ALA A 295 0.42 7.37 10.37
CA ALA A 295 -0.94 7.89 10.22
C ALA A 295 -0.96 9.28 9.59
N ASN A 296 -2.14 9.67 9.03
CA ASN A 296 -2.39 11.00 8.49
C ASN A 296 -1.43 11.35 7.36
N VAL A 297 -1.36 10.50 6.34
CA VAL A 297 -0.56 10.74 5.14
C VAL A 297 -1.47 11.14 3.99
N ARG A 298 -1.17 12.28 3.36
CA ARG A 298 -1.87 12.76 2.19
C ARG A 298 -0.94 12.87 0.99
N VAL A 299 -1.28 12.19 -0.09
CA VAL A 299 -0.63 12.29 -1.40
C VAL A 299 -1.56 13.06 -2.32
N GLN A 300 -1.13 14.21 -2.82
CA GLN A 300 -2.01 15.14 -3.52
C GLN A 300 -1.40 15.66 -4.81
N ASN A 301 -2.22 15.78 -5.87
CA ASN A 301 -1.83 16.35 -7.17
C ASN A 301 -0.60 15.62 -7.77
N CYS A 302 -0.48 14.30 -7.55
CA CYS A 302 0.65 13.52 -8.03
C CYS A 302 0.30 12.74 -9.29
N VAL A 303 1.32 12.53 -10.12
CA VAL A 303 1.25 11.65 -11.28
C VAL A 303 2.11 10.43 -10.99
N LEU A 304 1.52 9.25 -11.02
CA LEU A 304 2.16 7.98 -10.67
C LEU A 304 2.13 7.05 -11.88
N THR A 305 2.77 5.90 -11.81
CA THR A 305 2.85 5.02 -12.98
C THR A 305 2.29 3.63 -12.69
N GLY A 306 1.61 3.02 -13.65
CA GLY A 306 1.28 1.62 -13.62
C GLY A 306 2.46 0.79 -14.12
N HIS A 307 2.81 -0.27 -13.43
CA HIS A 307 3.90 -1.17 -13.81
C HIS A 307 3.42 -2.30 -14.69
N LYS A 308 4.27 -2.72 -15.62
CA LYS A 308 4.00 -3.85 -16.50
C LYS A 308 3.79 -5.14 -15.70
N THR A 309 2.81 -5.95 -16.13
CA THR A 309 2.53 -7.23 -15.51
C THR A 309 3.52 -8.30 -15.98
N TYR A 310 4.20 -8.95 -15.05
CA TYR A 310 5.06 -10.10 -15.33
C TYR A 310 4.47 -11.37 -14.71
N GLU A 311 4.83 -12.52 -15.28
CA GLU A 311 4.41 -13.82 -14.79
C GLU A 311 5.57 -14.59 -14.19
N THR A 312 5.25 -15.42 -13.19
CA THR A 312 6.17 -16.35 -12.55
C THR A 312 5.46 -17.62 -12.13
N ILE A 313 6.16 -18.54 -11.49
CA ILE A 313 5.54 -19.71 -10.88
C ILE A 313 5.20 -19.40 -9.42
N GLY A 314 3.92 -19.53 -9.08
CA GLY A 314 3.42 -19.33 -7.72
C GLY A 314 3.77 -20.49 -6.78
N SER A 315 3.46 -20.35 -5.49
CA SER A 315 3.79 -21.36 -4.46
C SER A 315 3.11 -22.70 -4.66
N ALA A 316 1.99 -22.75 -5.39
CA ALA A 316 1.32 -24.00 -5.79
C ALA A 316 1.90 -24.65 -7.06
N GLY A 317 3.01 -24.14 -7.60
CA GLY A 317 3.67 -24.68 -8.79
C GLY A 317 2.99 -24.33 -10.12
N VAL A 318 2.07 -23.37 -10.14
CA VAL A 318 1.35 -22.94 -11.34
C VAL A 318 1.70 -21.49 -11.71
N LYS A 319 1.51 -21.15 -12.98
CA LYS A 319 1.78 -19.84 -13.54
C LYS A 319 0.85 -18.78 -12.96
N VAL A 320 1.40 -17.64 -12.56
CA VAL A 320 0.67 -16.53 -11.96
C VAL A 320 1.23 -15.18 -12.41
N SER A 321 0.36 -14.19 -12.49
CA SER A 321 0.77 -12.79 -12.65
C SER A 321 1.24 -12.22 -11.32
N MET A 322 2.37 -11.53 -11.33
CA MET A 322 2.91 -10.90 -10.13
C MET A 322 2.27 -9.54 -9.90
N GLY A 323 1.83 -9.28 -8.67
CA GLY A 323 1.41 -7.94 -8.26
C GLY A 323 2.61 -6.99 -8.22
N THR A 324 2.50 -5.86 -8.89
CA THR A 324 3.53 -4.82 -8.96
C THR A 324 2.86 -3.46 -8.76
N TYR A 325 3.48 -2.57 -7.99
CA TYR A 325 2.80 -1.39 -7.45
C TYR A 325 3.67 -0.15 -7.53
N ASP A 326 3.04 1.00 -7.75
CA ASP A 326 3.66 2.31 -7.54
C ASP A 326 3.30 2.91 -6.17
N ILE A 327 2.18 2.45 -5.60
CA ILE A 327 1.72 2.78 -4.26
C ILE A 327 1.65 1.51 -3.41
N SER A 328 2.24 1.54 -2.23
CA SER A 328 2.06 0.52 -1.20
C SER A 328 1.65 1.17 0.12
N VAL A 329 0.58 0.67 0.74
CA VAL A 329 0.11 1.16 2.05
C VAL A 329 0.02 -0.02 3.00
N ASN A 330 0.77 0.02 4.10
CA ASN A 330 0.93 -1.13 4.99
C ASN A 330 0.92 -0.70 6.45
N ARG A 331 0.01 -1.24 7.27
CA ARG A 331 -0.16 -0.84 8.67
C ARG A 331 -0.17 0.69 8.82
N ALA A 332 -1.04 1.35 8.06
CA ALA A 332 -1.18 2.80 8.09
C ALA A 332 -2.64 3.22 8.28
N LEU A 333 -2.85 4.36 8.92
CA LEU A 333 -4.18 4.90 9.22
C LEU A 333 -4.37 6.26 8.55
N ASN A 334 -5.60 6.55 8.09
CA ASN A 334 -5.96 7.84 7.50
C ASN A 334 -5.03 8.22 6.33
N VAL A 335 -4.89 7.33 5.35
CA VAL A 335 -4.09 7.58 4.14
C VAL A 335 -5.00 8.01 3.00
N SER A 336 -4.72 9.16 2.41
CA SER A 336 -5.52 9.71 1.32
C SER A 336 -4.69 10.02 0.07
N PHE A 337 -5.27 9.67 -1.07
CA PHE A 337 -4.80 10.07 -2.40
C PHE A 337 -5.84 11.01 -2.98
N VAL A 338 -5.43 12.23 -3.30
CA VAL A 338 -6.34 13.31 -3.72
C VAL A 338 -5.85 13.93 -5.02
N ASN A 339 -6.73 13.99 -6.02
CA ASN A 339 -6.41 14.52 -7.34
C ASN A 339 -5.12 13.92 -7.93
N CYS A 340 -4.98 12.60 -7.84
CA CYS A 340 -3.85 11.85 -8.38
C CYS A 340 -4.26 11.08 -9.62
N ARG A 341 -3.32 10.86 -10.53
CA ARG A 341 -3.57 10.11 -11.76
C ARG A 341 -2.41 9.21 -12.13
N GLN A 342 -2.72 8.21 -12.94
CA GLN A 342 -1.76 7.27 -13.52
C GLN A 342 -1.27 7.77 -14.88
N THR A 343 -0.01 7.47 -15.24
CA THR A 343 0.58 7.84 -16.53
C THR A 343 0.08 6.98 -17.69
N ASN A 344 -0.18 5.68 -17.42
CA ASN A 344 -0.65 4.71 -18.42
C ASN A 344 -2.15 4.81 -18.61
N ASP A 345 -2.66 4.25 -19.71
CA ASP A 345 -4.09 4.04 -19.85
C ASP A 345 -4.58 3.10 -18.75
N ILE A 346 -5.53 3.56 -17.96
CA ILE A 346 -6.11 2.79 -16.85
C ILE A 346 -6.88 1.55 -17.29
N ASN A 347 -7.18 1.44 -18.60
CA ASN A 347 -7.88 0.30 -19.19
C ASN A 347 -6.93 -0.68 -19.89
N ASP A 348 -5.65 -0.37 -20.00
CA ASP A 348 -4.66 -1.25 -20.61
C ASP A 348 -4.30 -2.40 -19.65
N ASN A 349 -4.68 -3.61 -20.01
CA ASN A 349 -4.48 -4.82 -19.23
C ASN A 349 -3.04 -5.36 -19.24
N THR A 350 -2.12 -4.76 -19.97
CA THR A 350 -0.69 -5.07 -19.91
C THR A 350 -0.07 -4.58 -18.61
N TYR A 351 -0.72 -3.62 -17.91
CA TYR A 351 -0.29 -3.11 -16.62
C TYR A 351 -1.08 -3.74 -15.47
N TRP A 352 -0.41 -4.07 -14.38
CA TRP A 352 -1.05 -4.67 -13.21
C TRP A 352 -2.01 -3.70 -12.51
N GLY A 353 -1.62 -2.49 -12.40
CA GLY A 353 -2.33 -1.49 -11.63
C GLY A 353 -1.37 -0.64 -10.82
N ILE A 354 -1.86 0.01 -9.76
CA ILE A 354 -1.07 1.04 -9.10
C ILE A 354 -0.90 0.84 -7.60
N MET A 355 -1.85 0.20 -6.93
CA MET A 355 -1.89 0.16 -5.46
C MET A 355 -2.01 -1.26 -4.91
N GLY A 356 -1.27 -1.53 -3.82
CA GLY A 356 -1.50 -2.62 -2.88
C GLY A 356 -1.58 -2.10 -1.45
N SER A 357 -2.49 -2.66 -0.63
CA SER A 357 -2.63 -2.27 0.77
C SER A 357 -2.86 -3.46 1.70
N ASN A 358 -2.29 -3.39 2.91
CA ASN A 358 -2.47 -4.41 3.94
C ASN A 358 -2.62 -3.78 5.31
N TYR A 359 -3.50 -4.33 6.16
CA TYR A 359 -3.65 -3.96 7.58
C TYR A 359 -3.82 -2.47 7.81
N SER A 360 -4.47 -1.78 6.88
CA SER A 360 -4.61 -0.32 6.90
C SER A 360 -6.05 0.09 7.21
N LYS A 361 -6.24 1.28 7.76
CA LYS A 361 -7.58 1.78 8.09
C LYS A 361 -7.81 3.17 7.51
N ASN A 362 -9.06 3.45 7.11
CA ASN A 362 -9.49 4.73 6.55
C ASN A 362 -8.70 5.12 5.30
N LEU A 363 -8.71 4.25 4.28
CA LEU A 363 -8.13 4.57 2.98
C LEU A 363 -9.09 5.42 2.15
N LEU A 364 -8.57 6.47 1.52
CA LEU A 364 -9.35 7.37 0.67
C LEU A 364 -8.70 7.56 -0.71
N TYR A 365 -9.51 7.36 -1.77
CA TYR A 365 -9.30 7.96 -3.09
C TYR A 365 -10.32 9.08 -3.29
N ASP A 366 -9.86 10.27 -3.60
CA ASP A 366 -10.71 11.41 -3.94
C ASP A 366 -10.21 12.09 -5.21
N SER A 367 -11.05 12.17 -6.23
CA SER A 367 -10.71 12.77 -7.52
C SER A 367 -9.51 12.09 -8.20
N CYS A 368 -9.40 10.76 -8.08
CA CYS A 368 -8.30 9.98 -8.63
C CYS A 368 -8.69 9.29 -9.96
N ILE A 369 -7.68 9.09 -10.82
CA ILE A 369 -7.81 8.30 -12.07
C ILE A 369 -6.76 7.21 -12.04
N PHE A 370 -7.15 5.99 -11.63
CA PHE A 370 -6.27 4.85 -11.45
C PHE A 370 -6.86 3.57 -12.04
N SER A 371 -6.03 2.61 -12.42
CA SER A 371 -6.49 1.29 -12.90
C SER A 371 -7.05 0.41 -11.79
N ARG A 372 -6.73 0.66 -10.51
CA ARG A 372 -7.02 -0.24 -9.40
C ARG A 372 -7.17 0.47 -8.06
N PHE A 373 -8.11 -0.04 -7.25
CA PHE A 373 -8.10 0.08 -5.80
C PHE A 373 -7.94 -1.32 -5.20
N ASP A 374 -7.00 -1.53 -4.28
CA ASP A 374 -6.78 -2.85 -3.69
C ASP A 374 -6.70 -2.80 -2.16
N ALA A 375 -7.81 -3.07 -1.52
CA ALA A 375 -7.87 -3.42 -0.11
C ALA A 375 -7.48 -4.90 0.03
N HIS A 376 -6.18 -5.20 -0.01
CA HIS A 376 -5.67 -6.55 -0.22
C HIS A 376 -5.85 -7.46 0.99
N MET A 377 -5.41 -7.06 2.18
CA MET A 377 -5.57 -7.84 3.42
C MET A 377 -5.88 -6.93 4.60
N GLY A 378 -7.02 -7.17 5.27
CA GLY A 378 -7.31 -6.54 6.54
C GLY A 378 -7.44 -5.03 6.50
N VAL A 379 -8.04 -4.49 5.44
CA VAL A 379 -8.37 -3.07 5.39
C VAL A 379 -9.66 -2.84 6.18
N ALA A 380 -9.67 -1.83 7.03
CA ALA A 380 -10.88 -1.41 7.72
C ALA A 380 -11.28 0.01 7.30
N ASN A 381 -12.49 0.17 6.81
CA ASN A 381 -13.03 1.36 6.19
C ASN A 381 -12.26 1.83 4.96
N ALA A 382 -12.96 2.03 3.86
CA ALA A 382 -12.39 2.56 2.63
C ALA A 382 -13.41 3.49 1.96
N THR A 383 -12.92 4.53 1.31
CA THR A 383 -13.76 5.46 0.54
C THR A 383 -13.13 5.73 -0.82
N ILE A 384 -13.93 5.61 -1.86
CA ILE A 384 -13.59 6.03 -3.22
C ILE A 384 -14.63 7.03 -3.64
N ARG A 385 -14.22 8.26 -3.94
CA ARG A 385 -15.17 9.29 -4.37
C ARG A 385 -14.62 10.13 -5.50
N ASN A 386 -15.52 10.64 -6.34
CA ASN A 386 -15.18 11.51 -7.47
C ASN A 386 -14.10 10.94 -8.39
N SER A 387 -13.98 9.60 -8.45
CA SER A 387 -12.82 8.92 -9.03
C SER A 387 -13.21 8.01 -10.20
N THR A 388 -12.22 7.69 -11.04
CA THR A 388 -12.38 6.70 -12.11
C THR A 388 -11.40 5.56 -11.89
N LEU A 389 -11.92 4.33 -11.82
CA LEU A 389 -11.13 3.12 -11.74
C LEU A 389 -11.21 2.32 -13.03
N GLY A 390 -10.04 1.87 -13.50
CA GLY A 390 -9.87 1.17 -14.77
C GLY A 390 -10.09 -0.34 -14.68
N HIS A 391 -9.43 -1.08 -15.55
CA HIS A 391 -9.66 -2.51 -15.81
C HIS A 391 -9.49 -3.44 -14.61
N GLN A 392 -8.65 -3.09 -13.65
CA GLN A 392 -8.43 -3.88 -12.43
C GLN A 392 -9.50 -3.60 -11.35
N GLY A 393 -10.29 -2.53 -11.49
CA GLY A 393 -11.42 -2.20 -10.64
C GLY A 393 -11.12 -2.12 -9.14
N ILE A 394 -12.06 -2.59 -8.35
CA ILE A 394 -11.97 -2.62 -6.88
C ILE A 394 -11.82 -4.05 -6.40
N ASN A 395 -10.73 -4.31 -5.69
CA ASN A 395 -10.51 -5.57 -4.99
C ASN A 395 -10.53 -5.31 -3.48
N ALA A 396 -11.27 -6.12 -2.72
CA ALA A 396 -11.48 -5.86 -1.31
C ALA A 396 -11.42 -7.13 -0.45
N ILE A 397 -10.68 -7.02 0.67
CA ILE A 397 -10.69 -7.95 1.80
C ILE A 397 -10.59 -7.12 3.08
N GLY A 398 -11.61 -7.19 3.91
CA GLY A 398 -11.58 -6.35 5.11
C GLY A 398 -12.88 -6.28 5.89
N THR A 399 -13.09 -5.14 6.54
CA THR A 399 -14.21 -4.90 7.44
C THR A 399 -14.60 -3.42 7.50
N GLY A 400 -15.72 -3.12 8.15
CA GLY A 400 -16.22 -1.76 8.36
C GLY A 400 -17.03 -1.23 7.19
N ILE A 401 -16.96 0.08 6.95
CA ILE A 401 -17.76 0.73 5.92
C ILE A 401 -16.92 0.94 4.66
N PHE A 402 -17.39 0.40 3.54
CA PHE A 402 -16.83 0.69 2.23
C PHE A 402 -17.78 1.59 1.46
N THR A 403 -17.35 2.80 1.15
CA THR A 403 -18.14 3.80 0.42
C THR A 403 -17.56 4.04 -0.97
N ILE A 404 -18.41 4.00 -1.99
CA ILE A 404 -18.08 4.38 -3.37
C ILE A 404 -19.12 5.43 -3.78
N GLU A 405 -18.69 6.64 -4.10
CA GLU A 405 -19.61 7.73 -4.45
C GLU A 405 -19.10 8.57 -5.61
N ASN A 406 -20.02 9.05 -6.45
CA ASN A 406 -19.75 9.93 -7.60
C ASN A 406 -18.60 9.41 -8.47
N SER A 407 -18.51 8.09 -8.66
CA SER A 407 -17.33 7.45 -9.26
C SER A 407 -17.70 6.50 -10.40
N THR A 408 -16.73 6.28 -11.30
CA THR A 408 -16.84 5.30 -12.39
C THR A 408 -15.93 4.12 -12.13
N VAL A 409 -16.46 2.90 -12.22
CA VAL A 409 -15.71 1.64 -12.08
C VAL A 409 -15.82 0.83 -13.36
N ARG A 410 -14.68 0.48 -13.96
CA ARG A 410 -14.59 -0.24 -15.24
C ARG A 410 -14.12 -1.69 -15.12
N GLY A 411 -14.20 -2.25 -13.94
CA GLY A 411 -13.74 -3.60 -13.63
C GLY A 411 -14.72 -4.70 -14.08
N ARG A 412 -14.33 -5.95 -13.87
CA ARG A 412 -15.19 -7.11 -14.12
C ARG A 412 -16.43 -7.11 -13.21
N ASN A 413 -16.24 -6.72 -11.97
CA ASN A 413 -17.28 -6.52 -10.96
C ASN A 413 -17.22 -5.09 -10.46
N LEU A 414 -18.31 -4.56 -9.89
CA LEU A 414 -18.26 -3.27 -9.21
C LEU A 414 -17.31 -3.34 -8.01
N VAL A 415 -17.47 -4.37 -7.17
CA VAL A 415 -16.52 -4.74 -6.10
C VAL A 415 -16.20 -6.21 -6.19
N ASN A 416 -14.94 -6.58 -6.28
CA ASN A 416 -14.48 -7.96 -6.24
C ASN A 416 -14.01 -8.31 -4.82
N LEU A 417 -14.72 -9.18 -4.14
CA LEU A 417 -14.27 -9.79 -2.89
C LEU A 417 -13.31 -10.93 -3.24
N ARG A 418 -12.03 -10.76 -2.97
CA ARG A 418 -10.97 -11.67 -3.42
C ARG A 418 -11.13 -13.07 -2.87
N SER A 419 -11.30 -14.05 -3.75
CA SER A 419 -11.53 -15.45 -3.40
C SER A 419 -10.34 -16.13 -2.73
N ASP A 420 -9.13 -15.68 -3.01
CA ASP A 420 -7.92 -16.26 -2.44
C ASP A 420 -7.77 -16.03 -0.91
N TYR A 421 -8.59 -15.14 -0.34
CA TYR A 421 -8.70 -14.90 1.10
C TYR A 421 -10.13 -15.04 1.64
N GLY A 422 -10.96 -15.85 0.98
CA GLY A 422 -12.30 -16.18 1.44
C GLY A 422 -13.39 -15.19 1.07
N SER A 423 -13.17 -14.32 0.11
CA SER A 423 -14.18 -13.38 -0.42
C SER A 423 -14.90 -12.58 0.67
N THR A 424 -14.16 -11.94 1.58
CA THR A 424 -14.76 -11.36 2.78
C THR A 424 -14.68 -9.85 2.88
N TRP A 425 -15.83 -9.25 3.24
CA TRP A 425 -15.93 -7.90 3.79
C TRP A 425 -16.99 -7.90 4.89
N GLN A 426 -16.57 -7.78 6.13
CA GLN A 426 -17.50 -7.74 7.27
C GLN A 426 -17.94 -6.31 7.56
N GLY A 427 -19.17 -5.97 7.28
CA GLY A 427 -19.74 -4.64 7.56
C GLY A 427 -20.66 -4.16 6.44
N GLU A 428 -20.51 -2.93 5.99
CA GLU A 428 -21.42 -2.30 5.04
C GLU A 428 -20.72 -1.94 3.72
N LEU A 429 -21.47 -2.06 2.61
CA LEU A 429 -21.11 -1.48 1.32
C LEU A 429 -22.11 -0.42 0.94
N ILE A 430 -21.64 0.78 0.64
CA ILE A 430 -22.46 1.93 0.24
C ILE A 430 -22.00 2.42 -1.13
N VAL A 431 -22.91 2.44 -2.10
CA VAL A 431 -22.68 2.92 -3.46
C VAL A 431 -23.65 4.04 -3.76
N ARG A 432 -23.14 5.23 -4.11
CA ARG A 432 -23.99 6.40 -4.43
C ARG A 432 -23.55 7.10 -5.70
N ASN A 433 -24.51 7.39 -6.57
CA ASN A 433 -24.31 8.19 -7.80
C ASN A 433 -23.11 7.71 -8.64
N CYS A 434 -23.04 6.40 -8.91
CA CYS A 434 -21.92 5.78 -9.59
C CYS A 434 -22.27 5.28 -10.97
N VAL A 435 -21.25 5.13 -11.81
CA VAL A 435 -21.33 4.44 -13.09
C VAL A 435 -20.50 3.15 -13.02
N PHE A 436 -21.13 2.03 -13.32
CA PHE A 436 -20.45 0.75 -13.47
C PHE A 436 -20.39 0.35 -14.94
N VAL A 437 -19.20 0.19 -15.49
CA VAL A 437 -18.95 -0.23 -16.86
C VAL A 437 -18.33 -1.63 -16.83
N PRO A 438 -19.13 -2.70 -16.88
CA PRO A 438 -18.64 -4.07 -16.72
C PRO A 438 -17.61 -4.43 -17.78
N SER A 439 -16.48 -5.01 -17.36
CA SER A 439 -15.40 -5.46 -18.25
C SER A 439 -14.94 -4.41 -19.26
N GLY A 440 -14.93 -3.14 -18.87
CA GLY A 440 -14.53 -2.01 -19.72
C GLY A 440 -15.50 -1.72 -20.87
N GLY A 441 -16.78 -2.14 -20.76
CA GLY A 441 -17.83 -1.90 -21.75
C GLY A 441 -18.03 -3.06 -22.72
N LYS A 442 -17.53 -4.25 -22.41
CA LYS A 442 -17.75 -5.51 -23.19
C LYS A 442 -18.20 -6.64 -22.26
N PRO A 443 -19.36 -6.53 -21.60
CA PRO A 443 -19.79 -7.50 -20.60
C PRO A 443 -20.16 -8.85 -21.26
N VAL A 444 -19.54 -9.93 -20.79
CA VAL A 444 -20.00 -11.30 -21.01
C VAL A 444 -20.87 -11.74 -19.82
N SER A 445 -20.45 -11.36 -18.63
CA SER A 445 -21.21 -11.44 -17.38
C SER A 445 -20.91 -10.20 -16.56
N ALA A 446 -21.86 -9.75 -15.76
CA ALA A 446 -21.66 -8.62 -14.85
C ALA A 446 -22.25 -8.94 -13.47
N SER A 447 -21.49 -8.68 -12.42
CA SER A 447 -22.00 -8.72 -11.06
C SER A 447 -21.54 -7.49 -10.28
N LEU A 448 -22.38 -7.02 -9.37
CA LEU A 448 -22.02 -5.91 -8.51
C LEU A 448 -21.02 -6.37 -7.45
N ILE A 449 -21.26 -7.53 -6.84
CA ILE A 449 -20.37 -8.15 -5.87
C ILE A 449 -19.82 -9.43 -6.50
N GLY A 450 -18.54 -9.41 -6.84
CA GLY A 450 -17.79 -10.57 -7.30
C GLY A 450 -17.13 -11.31 -6.15
N GLY A 451 -16.84 -12.60 -6.35
CA GLY A 451 -16.15 -13.43 -5.38
C GLY A 451 -16.38 -14.91 -5.61
N SER A 452 -15.80 -15.73 -4.76
CA SER A 452 -16.00 -17.19 -4.73
C SER A 452 -15.64 -17.72 -3.35
N ASN A 453 -16.47 -18.57 -2.78
CA ASN A 453 -16.20 -19.29 -1.54
C ASN A 453 -16.84 -20.67 -1.57
N SER A 454 -16.02 -21.71 -1.77
CA SER A 454 -16.49 -23.10 -1.82
C SER A 454 -16.63 -23.74 -0.43
N GLY A 455 -16.29 -23.05 0.65
CA GLY A 455 -16.28 -23.62 2.01
C GLY A 455 -15.23 -24.72 2.21
N ARG A 456 -14.25 -24.84 1.33
CA ARG A 456 -13.24 -25.93 1.36
C ARG A 456 -11.93 -25.55 2.03
N HIS A 457 -11.78 -24.29 2.43
CA HIS A 457 -10.52 -23.79 2.99
C HIS A 457 -10.78 -22.91 4.20
N ASP A 458 -10.01 -23.15 5.26
CA ASP A 458 -10.01 -22.30 6.44
C ASP A 458 -9.09 -21.08 6.21
N PHE A 459 -9.67 -19.89 6.14
CA PHE A 459 -8.96 -18.63 5.97
C PHE A 459 -8.47 -18.03 7.29
N GLY A 460 -8.66 -18.73 8.42
CA GLY A 460 -8.29 -18.28 9.75
C GLY A 460 -9.31 -17.33 10.39
N TYR A 461 -10.45 -17.10 9.75
CA TYR A 461 -11.55 -16.26 10.23
C TYR A 461 -12.87 -16.65 9.54
N THR A 462 -13.99 -16.31 10.18
CA THR A 462 -15.28 -16.41 9.53
C THR A 462 -15.37 -15.40 8.39
N CYS A 463 -15.73 -15.86 7.19
CA CYS A 463 -15.88 -15.02 6.01
C CYS A 463 -17.29 -14.47 5.90
N TYR A 464 -17.41 -13.20 5.43
CA TYR A 464 -18.69 -12.48 5.35
C TYR A 464 -18.82 -11.79 3.99
N MET A 465 -20.02 -11.79 3.43
CA MET A 465 -20.44 -10.74 2.54
C MET A 465 -20.73 -9.47 3.35
N PRO A 466 -20.76 -8.26 2.73
CA PRO A 466 -21.27 -7.09 3.42
C PRO A 466 -22.66 -7.38 4.01
N GLU A 467 -22.83 -7.19 5.31
CA GLU A 467 -24.10 -7.49 6.01
C GLU A 467 -25.24 -6.66 5.44
N ARG A 468 -24.93 -5.41 5.11
CA ARG A 468 -25.85 -4.45 4.49
C ARG A 468 -25.22 -3.86 3.24
N ILE A 469 -25.97 -3.84 2.16
CA ILE A 469 -25.57 -3.21 0.88
C ILE A 469 -26.59 -2.14 0.57
N THR A 470 -26.13 -0.90 0.37
CA THR A 470 -26.96 0.23 -0.05
C THR A 470 -26.46 0.75 -1.38
N ILE A 471 -27.31 0.71 -2.40
CA ILE A 471 -27.01 1.20 -3.76
C ILE A 471 -28.04 2.25 -4.12
N GLU A 472 -27.60 3.47 -4.38
CA GLU A 472 -28.45 4.60 -4.72
C GLU A 472 -27.87 5.36 -5.91
N GLY A 473 -28.65 5.53 -6.98
CA GLY A 473 -28.20 6.26 -8.18
C GLY A 473 -27.10 5.53 -8.95
N LEU A 474 -27.18 4.21 -9.11
CA LEU A 474 -26.21 3.44 -9.90
C LEU A 474 -26.67 3.33 -11.35
N HIS A 475 -25.83 3.75 -12.28
CA HIS A 475 -26.00 3.48 -13.72
C HIS A 475 -25.05 2.33 -14.14
N ILE A 476 -25.63 1.24 -14.67
CA ILE A 476 -24.87 0.10 -15.22
C ILE A 476 -24.85 0.25 -16.75
N ASP A 477 -23.67 0.57 -17.30
CA ASP A 477 -23.44 0.69 -18.73
C ASP A 477 -23.02 -0.66 -19.32
N ASP A 478 -24.01 -1.48 -19.62
CA ASP A 478 -23.89 -2.84 -20.16
C ASP A 478 -24.48 -2.99 -21.58
N THR A 479 -24.56 -1.91 -22.35
CA THR A 479 -25.19 -1.88 -23.68
C THR A 479 -24.46 -2.75 -24.70
N ASN A 480 -23.15 -2.83 -24.67
CA ASN A 480 -22.34 -3.54 -25.65
C ASN A 480 -22.08 -5.00 -25.21
N HIS A 481 -23.14 -5.79 -25.09
CA HIS A 481 -23.10 -7.19 -24.62
C HIS A 481 -23.38 -8.18 -25.76
N PRO A 482 -22.91 -9.45 -25.67
CA PRO A 482 -23.26 -10.52 -26.59
C PRO A 482 -24.72 -10.98 -26.41
N ALA A 483 -25.25 -11.75 -27.38
CA ALA A 483 -26.65 -12.17 -27.35
C ALA A 483 -27.03 -13.03 -26.12
N GLU A 484 -26.09 -13.84 -25.65
CA GLU A 484 -26.26 -14.73 -24.49
C GLU A 484 -26.18 -14.04 -23.12
N TYR A 485 -25.88 -12.75 -23.07
CA TYR A 485 -25.84 -11.98 -21.84
C TYR A 485 -27.22 -11.84 -21.20
N ASN A 486 -27.36 -12.34 -19.98
CA ASN A 486 -28.63 -12.39 -19.25
C ASN A 486 -28.94 -11.15 -18.38
N GLY A 487 -28.11 -10.10 -18.46
CA GLY A 487 -28.20 -8.93 -17.62
C GLY A 487 -27.29 -9.02 -16.39
N PRO A 488 -27.16 -7.93 -15.63
CA PRO A 488 -26.31 -7.90 -14.44
C PRO A 488 -26.94 -8.67 -13.28
N ALA A 489 -26.08 -9.14 -12.35
CA ALA A 489 -26.50 -9.73 -11.09
C ALA A 489 -25.94 -8.93 -9.90
N ILE A 490 -26.61 -8.95 -8.77
CA ILE A 490 -26.08 -8.36 -7.55
C ILE A 490 -24.87 -9.17 -7.09
N PHE A 491 -25.02 -10.50 -6.98
CA PHE A 491 -23.93 -11.38 -6.57
C PHE A 491 -23.51 -12.28 -7.73
N ALA A 492 -22.22 -12.50 -7.87
CA ALA A 492 -21.70 -13.64 -8.60
C ALA A 492 -22.15 -14.95 -7.94
N ASP A 493 -22.06 -16.07 -8.67
CA ASP A 493 -22.21 -17.38 -8.04
C ASP A 493 -20.97 -17.70 -7.19
N PHE A 494 -21.09 -17.48 -5.88
CA PHE A 494 -19.99 -17.70 -4.93
C PHE A 494 -19.70 -19.17 -4.66
N ASN A 495 -20.69 -20.02 -4.80
CA ASN A 495 -20.54 -21.46 -4.57
C ASN A 495 -21.51 -22.31 -5.41
N PRO A 496 -21.10 -22.73 -6.61
CA PRO A 496 -21.93 -23.52 -7.50
C PRO A 496 -22.37 -24.89 -6.93
N GLN A 497 -21.76 -25.35 -5.84
CA GLN A 497 -22.10 -26.60 -5.20
C GLN A 497 -23.23 -26.44 -4.17
N MET A 498 -23.54 -25.22 -3.76
CA MET A 498 -24.58 -24.93 -2.76
C MET A 498 -25.93 -24.74 -3.46
N ILE A 499 -26.55 -25.85 -3.87
CA ILE A 499 -27.79 -25.84 -4.67
C ILE A 499 -29.03 -26.28 -3.86
N ASP A 500 -28.85 -26.92 -2.73
CA ASP A 500 -29.93 -27.40 -1.85
C ASP A 500 -29.44 -27.69 -0.41
N ASP A 501 -30.32 -28.17 0.45
CA ASP A 501 -30.03 -28.46 1.86
C ASP A 501 -29.07 -29.66 2.07
N SER A 502 -28.63 -30.37 1.04
CA SER A 502 -27.66 -31.47 1.15
C SER A 502 -26.22 -30.94 1.27
N TYR A 503 -25.95 -29.72 0.81
CA TYR A 503 -24.62 -29.12 0.91
C TYR A 503 -24.21 -28.95 2.37
N ARG A 504 -23.00 -29.38 2.70
CA ARG A 504 -22.40 -29.18 4.03
C ARG A 504 -21.21 -28.22 3.90
N GLN A 505 -21.37 -27.08 4.53
CA GLN A 505 -20.32 -26.07 4.59
C GLN A 505 -19.22 -26.54 5.56
N GLN A 506 -18.00 -26.63 5.07
CA GLN A 506 -16.84 -27.00 5.90
C GLN A 506 -16.40 -25.85 6.80
N PHE A 507 -16.39 -24.65 6.26
CA PHE A 507 -16.03 -23.41 6.98
C PHE A 507 -17.16 -22.39 6.89
N PRO A 508 -17.43 -21.64 7.96
CA PRO A 508 -18.51 -20.66 7.96
C PRO A 508 -18.33 -19.56 6.91
N TYR A 509 -19.40 -19.29 6.16
CA TYR A 509 -19.53 -18.13 5.29
C TYR A 509 -20.90 -17.49 5.48
N ILE A 510 -20.93 -16.22 5.82
CA ILE A 510 -22.17 -15.51 6.16
C ILE A 510 -22.55 -14.57 5.02
N THR A 511 -23.70 -14.81 4.44
CA THR A 511 -24.26 -14.00 3.35
C THR A 511 -24.82 -12.66 3.83
N SER A 512 -25.04 -11.74 2.90
CA SER A 512 -25.71 -10.46 3.17
C SER A 512 -27.09 -10.65 3.75
N LYS A 513 -27.49 -9.78 4.67
CA LYS A 513 -28.84 -9.80 5.29
C LYS A 513 -29.81 -8.89 4.56
N LYS A 514 -29.35 -7.72 4.13
CA LYS A 514 -30.21 -6.69 3.56
C LYS A 514 -29.54 -5.93 2.42
N ILE A 515 -30.28 -5.78 1.33
CA ILE A 515 -29.90 -4.96 0.18
C ILE A 515 -30.96 -3.87 0.01
N ILE A 516 -30.53 -2.64 -0.18
CA ILE A 516 -31.39 -1.48 -0.48
C ILE A 516 -30.97 -0.95 -1.84
N LEU A 517 -31.91 -0.90 -2.77
CA LEU A 517 -31.71 -0.39 -4.13
C LEU A 517 -32.61 0.80 -4.37
N LYS A 518 -32.03 1.92 -4.81
CA LYS A 518 -32.75 3.11 -5.17
C LYS A 518 -32.20 3.70 -6.47
N ASN A 519 -33.06 4.05 -7.39
CA ASN A 519 -32.72 4.69 -8.66
C ASN A 519 -31.57 3.96 -9.37
N VAL A 520 -31.72 2.65 -9.62
CA VAL A 520 -30.75 1.84 -10.37
C VAL A 520 -31.18 1.77 -11.83
N GLN A 521 -30.29 2.12 -12.75
CA GLN A 521 -30.51 2.12 -14.18
C GLN A 521 -29.60 1.11 -14.88
N ILE A 522 -30.17 0.32 -15.78
CA ILE A 522 -29.46 -0.71 -16.54
C ILE A 522 -29.61 -0.37 -18.03
N ALA A 523 -28.50 0.00 -18.66
CA ALA A 523 -28.50 0.56 -20.02
C ALA A 523 -28.96 -0.44 -21.08
N SER A 524 -28.72 -1.75 -20.90
CA SER A 524 -29.23 -2.81 -21.79
C SER A 524 -30.75 -3.00 -21.72
N GLY A 525 -31.44 -2.42 -20.73
CA GLY A 525 -32.86 -2.66 -20.47
C GLY A 525 -33.16 -4.05 -19.89
N LYS A 526 -32.14 -4.87 -19.60
CA LYS A 526 -32.31 -6.17 -18.93
C LYS A 526 -32.57 -5.98 -17.44
N THR A 527 -33.19 -6.98 -16.81
CA THR A 527 -33.46 -6.95 -15.35
C THR A 527 -32.21 -7.25 -14.53
N LEU A 528 -32.12 -6.68 -13.34
CA LEU A 528 -31.12 -7.03 -12.35
C LEU A 528 -31.50 -8.36 -11.69
N ARG A 529 -30.60 -9.32 -11.69
CA ARG A 529 -30.80 -10.61 -11.03
C ARG A 529 -30.18 -10.58 -9.63
N LEU A 530 -30.75 -11.32 -8.67
CA LEU A 530 -30.12 -11.44 -7.36
C LEU A 530 -28.76 -12.19 -7.48
N SER A 531 -28.81 -13.38 -8.10
CA SER A 531 -27.65 -14.23 -8.42
C SER A 531 -28.08 -15.32 -9.39
N ASP A 532 -27.13 -15.99 -10.01
CA ASP A 532 -27.37 -17.26 -10.72
C ASP A 532 -27.54 -18.44 -9.75
N ASN A 533 -27.19 -18.27 -8.46
CA ASN A 533 -27.38 -19.24 -7.38
C ASN A 533 -28.51 -18.80 -6.44
N GLY A 534 -29.74 -19.13 -6.80
CA GLY A 534 -30.92 -18.75 -6.00
C GLY A 534 -30.96 -19.42 -4.63
N TYR A 535 -30.43 -20.64 -4.46
CA TYR A 535 -30.43 -21.32 -3.19
C TYR A 535 -29.53 -20.64 -2.16
N MET A 536 -28.30 -20.28 -2.55
CA MET A 536 -27.34 -19.61 -1.64
C MET A 536 -27.88 -18.27 -1.11
N PHE A 537 -28.68 -17.56 -1.92
CA PHE A 537 -29.16 -16.23 -1.61
C PHE A 537 -30.66 -16.16 -1.26
N LYS A 538 -31.31 -17.31 -0.99
CA LYS A 538 -32.76 -17.42 -0.71
C LYS A 538 -33.26 -16.56 0.46
N ASP A 539 -32.39 -16.30 1.44
CA ASP A 539 -32.76 -15.57 2.68
C ASP A 539 -32.37 -14.08 2.64
N VAL A 540 -31.82 -13.60 1.52
CA VAL A 540 -31.41 -12.20 1.37
C VAL A 540 -32.65 -11.33 1.13
N LYS A 541 -32.85 -10.31 1.99
CA LYS A 541 -33.95 -9.35 1.84
C LYS A 541 -33.53 -8.22 0.92
N VAL A 542 -34.28 -8.02 -0.16
CA VAL A 542 -34.07 -6.92 -1.10
C VAL A 542 -35.23 -5.94 -1.01
N ASP A 543 -34.89 -4.67 -0.80
CA ASP A 543 -35.81 -3.53 -0.75
C ASP A 543 -35.46 -2.62 -1.94
N ALA A 544 -36.35 -2.60 -2.95
CA ALA A 544 -36.14 -1.84 -4.19
C ALA A 544 -37.29 -0.85 -4.39
N ASP A 545 -36.95 0.39 -4.74
CA ASP A 545 -37.92 1.45 -5.03
C ASP A 545 -38.61 1.34 -6.40
N GLN A 546 -38.09 0.50 -7.28
CA GLN A 546 -38.57 0.29 -8.64
C GLN A 546 -39.23 -1.09 -8.79
N PRO A 547 -40.54 -1.18 -9.04
CA PRO A 547 -41.21 -2.44 -9.33
C PRO A 547 -40.59 -3.12 -10.56
N GLY A 548 -40.28 -4.43 -10.48
CA GLY A 548 -39.74 -5.19 -11.61
C GLY A 548 -38.25 -4.98 -11.89
N LEU A 549 -37.53 -4.17 -11.09
CA LEU A 549 -36.09 -4.02 -11.19
C LEU A 549 -35.35 -5.37 -10.99
N ILE A 550 -35.85 -6.18 -10.06
CA ILE A 550 -35.25 -7.46 -9.71
C ILE A 550 -36.16 -8.59 -10.12
N THR A 551 -35.58 -9.60 -10.79
CA THR A 551 -36.19 -10.92 -10.91
C THR A 551 -35.84 -11.74 -9.66
N ALA A 552 -36.85 -12.26 -8.98
CA ALA A 552 -36.68 -13.26 -7.95
C ALA A 552 -35.92 -14.48 -8.51
N PRO A 553 -35.12 -15.16 -7.70
CA PRO A 553 -34.40 -16.35 -8.11
C PRO A 553 -35.32 -17.46 -8.57
#